data_e84f545b7778cdd04132be8870e0b889
#
_entry.id   e84f545b7778cdd04132be8870e0b889
#
_cell.length_a   1.000
_cell.length_b   1.000
_cell.length_c   1.000
_cell.angle_alpha   90.00
_cell.angle_beta   90.00
_cell.angle_gamma   90.00
#
_symmetry.space_group_name_H-M   'P 1'
#
loop_
_entity.id
_entity.type
_entity.pdbx_description
1 polymer ?
#
loop_
_entity_poly.entity_id
_entity_poly.type
_entity_poly.pdbx_seq_one_letter_code
_entity_poly.pdbx_strand_id
1 'polypeptide(L)'
;DKIDREKSAAAFIKNLTNKCTYLLGEDVLPKSSLLYSEFMLLNELNNVRIDGKPLEPKVKAHLIKAVFKQDHKKMTKNRIEQFLKDNGYISKPHKPEITGLDGEIKNDLTSYRDMVRILGDGFDTSMAEEIITNITIFGESKKMLRETLRNKFSSCIDDETIKKLAKLRYRDWGRLSKKLLNGIEGCDKTGDCEPATIIKFMHNSSYNLMELLGDKFSFMECIQEENVKLTEGQLVNPHDIIDELALSPAVKRAVWQALRIVDEVIHIKKALPSRIFVEVTRSNKTEKKKKDSRQKRLSDLYAAIKKDEALLSGLKDTEVDGLKSDLDNY
;
A
#
# COMPACT_ATOMS: atom_id res chain seq x y z
N ASP A 1 -31.90 0.16 -18.54
CA ASP A 1 -30.80 0.86 -17.83
C ASP A 1 -29.49 0.11 -18.04
N LYS A 2 -28.54 0.74 -18.73
CA LYS A 2 -27.21 0.13 -18.90
C LYS A 2 -26.41 0.39 -17.62
N ILE A 3 -26.13 -0.66 -16.87
CA ILE A 3 -25.24 -0.59 -15.72
C ILE A 3 -23.86 -0.19 -16.22
N ASP A 4 -23.36 0.95 -15.73
CA ASP A 4 -21.98 1.38 -15.94
C ASP A 4 -21.06 0.46 -15.14
N ARG A 5 -20.53 -0.54 -15.81
CA ARG A 5 -19.69 -1.59 -15.20
C ARG A 5 -18.41 -1.03 -14.61
N GLU A 6 -17.85 0.00 -15.25
CA GLU A 6 -16.59 0.64 -14.79
C GLU A 6 -16.82 1.38 -13.48
N LYS A 7 -17.83 2.24 -13.42
CA LYS A 7 -18.21 2.95 -12.18
C LYS A 7 -18.63 2.00 -11.08
N SER A 8 -19.39 0.95 -11.43
CA SER A 8 -19.85 -0.05 -10.45
C SER A 8 -18.67 -0.83 -9.87
N ALA A 9 -17.69 -1.26 -10.69
CA ALA A 9 -16.52 -1.97 -10.23
C ALA A 9 -15.60 -1.06 -9.38
N ALA A 10 -15.39 0.17 -9.81
CA ALA A 10 -14.60 1.15 -9.05
C ALA A 10 -15.24 1.47 -7.69
N ALA A 11 -16.56 1.68 -7.65
CA ALA A 11 -17.29 1.91 -6.41
C ALA A 11 -17.24 0.69 -5.48
N PHE A 12 -17.39 -0.53 -6.02
CA PHE A 12 -17.30 -1.75 -5.24
C PHE A 12 -15.92 -1.92 -4.59
N ILE A 13 -14.85 -1.70 -5.35
CA ILE A 13 -13.49 -1.79 -4.82
C ILE A 13 -13.22 -0.69 -3.80
N LYS A 14 -13.67 0.53 -4.08
CA LYS A 14 -13.57 1.66 -3.14
C LYS A 14 -14.25 1.35 -1.80
N ASN A 15 -15.40 0.70 -1.83
CA ASN A 15 -16.11 0.28 -0.61
C ASN A 15 -15.42 -0.88 0.11
N LEU A 16 -14.62 -1.67 -0.58
CA LEU A 16 -13.82 -2.76 0.02
C LEU A 16 -12.47 -2.29 0.54
N THR A 17 -11.97 -1.13 0.10
CA THR A 17 -10.72 -0.55 0.60
C THR A 17 -10.95 0.15 1.93
N ASN A 18 -9.98 0.03 2.83
CA ASN A 18 -10.00 0.78 4.08
C ASN A 18 -9.80 2.28 3.81
N LYS A 19 -10.25 3.10 4.75
CA LYS A 19 -9.93 4.52 4.77
C LYS A 19 -8.57 4.79 5.40
N CYS A 20 -8.07 6.01 5.25
CA CYS A 20 -6.80 6.45 5.83
C CYS A 20 -6.81 6.26 7.36
N THR A 21 -5.68 5.79 7.90
CA THR A 21 -5.55 5.50 9.34
C THR A 21 -5.65 6.77 10.20
N TYR A 22 -5.22 7.92 9.69
CA TYR A 22 -5.10 9.15 10.46
C TYR A 22 -6.11 10.23 10.05
N LEU A 23 -6.52 10.26 8.78
CA LEU A 23 -7.48 11.23 8.24
C LEU A 23 -8.82 10.57 7.97
N LEU A 24 -9.85 11.07 8.62
CA LEU A 24 -11.22 10.59 8.45
C LEU A 24 -11.71 10.83 7.01
N GLY A 25 -12.44 9.87 6.47
CA GLY A 25 -13.06 9.99 5.14
C GLY A 25 -12.13 9.88 3.94
N GLU A 26 -10.82 10.02 4.11
CA GLU A 26 -9.85 9.99 3.02
C GLU A 26 -9.58 8.57 2.51
N ASP A 27 -9.55 8.43 1.19
CA ASP A 27 -9.22 7.15 0.55
C ASP A 27 -7.71 6.85 0.64
N VAL A 28 -7.38 5.59 0.81
CA VAL A 28 -5.97 5.14 0.84
C VAL A 28 -5.39 5.03 -0.56
N LEU A 29 -4.08 5.24 -0.67
CA LEU A 29 -3.33 5.00 -1.90
C LEU A 29 -3.08 3.51 -2.12
N PRO A 30 -2.98 3.05 -3.40
CA PRO A 30 -2.42 1.74 -3.70
C PRO A 30 -0.99 1.62 -3.13
N LYS A 31 -0.57 0.43 -2.71
CA LYS A 31 0.82 0.22 -2.27
C LYS A 31 1.85 0.51 -3.36
N SER A 32 1.47 0.32 -4.62
CA SER A 32 2.31 0.58 -5.78
C SER A 32 2.21 2.03 -6.29
N SER A 33 1.41 2.90 -5.66
CA SER A 33 1.42 4.35 -5.93
C SER A 33 2.85 4.89 -5.81
N LEU A 34 3.23 5.81 -6.70
CA LEU A 34 4.58 6.41 -6.68
C LEU A 34 4.83 7.09 -5.34
N LEU A 35 3.87 7.88 -4.88
CA LEU A 35 3.96 8.58 -3.59
C LEU A 35 4.01 7.58 -2.41
N TYR A 36 3.18 6.54 -2.43
CA TYR A 36 3.15 5.58 -1.33
C TYR A 36 4.40 4.71 -1.29
N SER A 37 4.90 4.25 -2.42
CA SER A 37 6.14 3.47 -2.51
C SER A 37 7.36 4.31 -2.10
N GLU A 38 7.40 5.59 -2.49
CA GLU A 38 8.44 6.53 -2.06
C GLU A 38 8.39 6.77 -0.55
N PHE A 39 7.19 6.98 0.01
CA PHE A 39 7.00 7.07 1.45
C PHE A 39 7.51 5.82 2.18
N MET A 40 7.15 4.63 1.72
CA MET A 40 7.57 3.38 2.35
C MET A 40 9.09 3.21 2.32
N LEU A 41 9.72 3.54 1.18
CA LEU A 41 11.17 3.51 1.04
C LEU A 41 11.84 4.52 1.98
N LEU A 42 11.36 5.76 2.02
CA LEU A 42 11.89 6.79 2.92
C LEU A 42 11.74 6.40 4.39
N ASN A 43 10.59 5.84 4.75
CA ASN A 43 10.34 5.38 6.12
C ASN A 43 11.33 4.28 6.55
N GLU A 44 11.72 3.41 5.62
CA GLU A 44 12.73 2.37 5.87
C GLU A 44 14.14 2.96 5.90
N LEU A 45 14.50 3.84 4.95
CA LEU A 45 15.81 4.51 4.92
C LEU A 45 16.06 5.40 6.13
N ASN A 46 15.03 6.07 6.64
CA ASN A 46 15.13 6.93 7.81
C ASN A 46 15.37 6.15 9.11
N ASN A 47 15.14 4.84 9.12
CA ASN A 47 15.52 3.97 10.23
C ASN A 47 16.99 3.51 10.16
N VAL A 48 17.63 3.62 8.99
CA VAL A 48 19.03 3.16 8.81
C VAL A 48 19.99 4.06 9.60
N ARG A 49 20.89 3.43 10.32
CA ARG A 49 21.97 4.09 11.06
C ARG A 49 23.30 3.50 10.59
N ILE A 50 24.28 4.38 10.40
CA ILE A 50 25.66 4.03 10.00
C ILE A 50 26.58 4.52 11.12
N ASP A 51 27.26 3.60 11.79
CA ASP A 51 28.07 3.89 12.99
C ASP A 51 27.26 4.68 14.03
N GLY A 52 26.01 4.28 14.26
CA GLY A 52 25.08 4.92 15.20
C GLY A 52 24.46 6.24 14.71
N LYS A 53 24.94 6.82 13.60
CA LYS A 53 24.40 8.08 13.03
C LYS A 53 23.33 7.82 11.98
N PRO A 54 22.30 8.66 11.89
CA PRO A 54 21.29 8.54 10.85
C PRO A 54 21.90 8.80 9.46
N LEU A 55 21.26 8.23 8.43
CA LEU A 55 21.64 8.47 7.05
C LEU A 55 21.38 9.94 6.67
N GLU A 56 22.42 10.64 6.22
CA GLU A 56 22.29 12.04 5.82
C GLU A 56 21.33 12.23 4.65
N PRO A 57 20.51 13.31 4.62
CA PRO A 57 19.55 13.56 3.53
C PRO A 57 20.18 13.57 2.13
N LYS A 58 21.39 14.13 1.98
CA LYS A 58 22.13 14.16 0.70
C LYS A 58 22.51 12.75 0.23
N VAL A 59 23.00 11.91 1.13
CA VAL A 59 23.37 10.52 0.85
C VAL A 59 22.13 9.71 0.48
N LYS A 60 21.05 9.90 1.22
CA LYS A 60 19.76 9.27 0.97
C LYS A 60 19.20 9.64 -0.42
N ALA A 61 19.19 10.94 -0.75
CA ALA A 61 18.74 11.40 -2.07
C ALA A 61 19.58 10.82 -3.21
N HIS A 62 20.90 10.74 -3.03
CA HIS A 62 21.81 10.11 -4.00
C HIS A 62 21.52 8.61 -4.13
N LEU A 63 21.34 7.90 -3.02
CA LEU A 63 21.00 6.47 -3.04
C LEU A 63 19.67 6.20 -3.77
N ILE A 64 18.64 7.00 -3.51
CA ILE A 64 17.35 6.88 -4.19
C ILE A 64 17.53 7.10 -5.70
N LYS A 65 18.24 8.14 -6.10
CA LYS A 65 18.42 8.51 -7.51
C LYS A 65 19.29 7.48 -8.27
N ALA A 66 20.39 7.05 -7.68
CA ALA A 66 21.37 6.22 -8.36
C ALA A 66 21.02 4.72 -8.34
N VAL A 67 20.25 4.28 -7.35
CA VAL A 67 19.93 2.88 -7.17
C VAL A 67 18.44 2.62 -7.37
N PHE A 68 17.59 3.12 -6.49
CA PHE A 68 16.17 2.75 -6.49
C PHE A 68 15.41 3.22 -7.74
N LYS A 69 15.83 4.32 -8.36
CA LYS A 69 15.25 4.81 -9.62
C LYS A 69 15.86 4.18 -10.86
N GLN A 70 17.06 3.57 -10.76
CA GLN A 70 17.81 3.04 -11.90
C GLN A 70 17.99 1.52 -11.86
N ASP A 71 18.29 0.93 -10.71
CA ASP A 71 18.67 -0.48 -10.58
C ASP A 71 17.54 -1.32 -9.98
N HIS A 72 17.47 -2.58 -10.39
CA HIS A 72 16.50 -3.56 -9.87
C HIS A 72 17.09 -4.48 -8.81
N LYS A 73 18.31 -4.25 -8.37
CA LYS A 73 18.95 -5.17 -7.42
C LYS A 73 18.51 -4.87 -6.01
N LYS A 74 18.28 -5.93 -5.22
CA LYS A 74 17.94 -5.84 -3.79
C LYS A 74 19.05 -5.12 -3.02
N MET A 75 18.68 -4.18 -2.18
CA MET A 75 19.61 -3.37 -1.41
C MET A 75 19.83 -4.00 -0.02
N THR A 76 20.91 -4.79 0.08
CA THR A 76 21.37 -5.39 1.34
C THR A 76 22.34 -4.46 2.08
N LYS A 77 22.63 -4.76 3.36
CA LYS A 77 23.65 -4.03 4.14
C LYS A 77 24.99 -3.91 3.41
N ASN A 78 25.45 -5.01 2.82
CA ASN A 78 26.74 -5.04 2.09
C ASN A 78 26.73 -4.11 0.86
N ARG A 79 25.60 -3.98 0.18
CA ARG A 79 25.46 -3.07 -0.95
C ARG A 79 25.35 -1.61 -0.55
N ILE A 80 24.72 -1.34 0.59
CA ILE A 80 24.72 0.01 1.17
C ILE A 80 26.17 0.38 1.53
N GLU A 81 26.90 -0.50 2.19
CA GLU A 81 28.32 -0.31 2.51
C GLU A 81 29.14 -0.04 1.24
N GLN A 82 28.98 -0.86 0.22
CA GLN A 82 29.68 -0.70 -1.06
C GLN A 82 29.32 0.64 -1.73
N PHE A 83 28.04 1.00 -1.80
CA PHE A 83 27.60 2.28 -2.34
C PHE A 83 28.24 3.47 -1.61
N LEU A 84 28.29 3.43 -0.28
CA LEU A 84 28.89 4.49 0.53
C LEU A 84 30.39 4.62 0.28
N LYS A 85 31.10 3.51 0.14
CA LYS A 85 32.54 3.48 -0.17
C LYS A 85 32.85 3.95 -1.59
N ASP A 86 32.09 3.50 -2.57
CA ASP A 86 32.29 3.81 -3.98
C ASP A 86 32.04 5.28 -4.29
N ASN A 87 31.12 5.91 -3.54
CA ASN A 87 30.81 7.34 -3.66
C ASN A 87 31.57 8.23 -2.66
N GLY A 88 32.52 7.70 -1.91
CA GLY A 88 33.39 8.47 -1.03
C GLY A 88 32.74 9.00 0.25
N TYR A 89 31.57 8.50 0.62
CA TYR A 89 30.91 8.87 1.89
C TYR A 89 31.58 8.22 3.09
N ILE A 90 32.26 7.10 2.90
CA ILE A 90 33.03 6.38 3.92
C ILE A 90 34.38 5.98 3.34
N SER A 91 35.42 6.04 4.13
CA SER A 91 36.78 5.61 3.71
C SER A 91 36.84 4.11 3.45
N LYS A 92 37.52 3.69 2.39
CA LYS A 92 37.58 2.27 1.95
C LYS A 92 38.02 1.27 3.03
N PRO A 93 39.01 1.56 3.89
CA PRO A 93 39.41 0.62 4.94
C PRO A 93 38.39 0.48 6.07
N HIS A 94 37.46 1.47 6.25
CA HIS A 94 36.46 1.41 7.29
C HIS A 94 35.33 0.44 6.96
N LYS A 95 34.96 -0.38 7.94
CA LYS A 95 33.78 -1.27 7.85
C LYS A 95 32.69 -0.70 8.76
N PRO A 96 31.71 0.01 8.20
CA PRO A 96 30.67 0.65 8.99
C PRO A 96 29.73 -0.38 9.64
N GLU A 97 29.28 -0.09 10.83
CA GLU A 97 28.20 -0.81 11.46
C GLU A 97 26.85 -0.29 10.94
N ILE A 98 26.11 -1.11 10.18
CA ILE A 98 24.79 -0.74 9.63
C ILE A 98 23.70 -1.38 10.47
N THR A 99 22.90 -0.54 11.15
CA THR A 99 21.79 -0.93 12.00
C THR A 99 20.46 -0.33 11.47
N GLY A 100 19.32 -0.68 12.08
CA GLY A 100 18.00 -0.21 11.65
C GLY A 100 17.46 -0.87 10.38
N LEU A 101 18.14 -1.90 9.88
CA LEU A 101 17.76 -2.67 8.71
C LEU A 101 17.74 -4.18 9.04
N ASP A 102 16.66 -4.84 8.74
CA ASP A 102 16.49 -6.29 8.91
C ASP A 102 16.90 -7.03 7.62
N GLY A 103 18.24 -7.14 7.43
CA GLY A 103 18.85 -7.83 6.30
C GLY A 103 18.93 -6.99 5.02
N GLU A 104 17.81 -6.67 4.41
CA GLU A 104 17.70 -5.90 3.16
C GLU A 104 16.58 -4.85 3.25
N ILE A 105 16.65 -3.82 2.41
CA ILE A 105 15.55 -2.87 2.21
C ILE A 105 14.43 -3.59 1.45
N LYS A 106 13.25 -3.65 2.06
CA LYS A 106 12.09 -4.38 1.54
C LYS A 106 11.28 -3.56 0.56
N ASN A 107 11.29 -2.23 0.73
CA ASN A 107 10.53 -1.31 -0.11
C ASN A 107 11.37 -0.86 -1.29
N ASP A 108 10.73 -0.83 -2.45
CA ASP A 108 11.39 -0.62 -3.73
C ASP A 108 10.50 0.28 -4.61
N LEU A 109 11.11 0.99 -5.55
CA LEU A 109 10.41 1.86 -6.50
C LEU A 109 10.11 1.13 -7.83
N THR A 110 9.69 -0.11 -7.75
CA THR A 110 9.40 -0.93 -8.94
C THR A 110 8.36 -0.27 -9.85
N SER A 111 7.27 0.24 -9.28
CA SER A 111 6.23 0.93 -10.05
C SER A 111 6.76 2.18 -10.77
N TYR A 112 7.64 2.95 -10.14
CA TYR A 112 8.29 4.09 -10.78
C TYR A 112 9.11 3.65 -12.00
N ARG A 113 9.97 2.64 -11.85
CA ARG A 113 10.80 2.13 -12.97
C ARG A 113 9.96 1.53 -14.08
N ASP A 114 8.89 0.81 -13.74
CA ASP A 114 7.96 0.26 -14.73
C ASP A 114 7.28 1.37 -15.53
N MET A 115 6.80 2.43 -14.86
CA MET A 115 6.18 3.56 -15.54
C MET A 115 7.16 4.30 -16.43
N VAL A 116 8.35 4.64 -15.92
CA VAL A 116 9.40 5.31 -16.71
C VAL A 116 9.79 4.46 -17.93
N ARG A 117 9.97 3.16 -17.77
CA ARG A 117 10.33 2.25 -18.86
C ARG A 117 9.25 2.14 -19.93
N ILE A 118 7.97 2.13 -19.53
CA ILE A 118 6.86 1.90 -20.46
C ILE A 118 6.42 3.20 -21.12
N LEU A 119 6.37 4.31 -20.38
CA LEU A 119 5.92 5.60 -20.87
C LEU A 119 7.05 6.41 -21.54
N GLY A 120 8.32 6.12 -21.22
CA GLY A 120 9.48 6.81 -21.81
C GLY A 120 9.39 8.33 -21.65
N ASP A 121 9.55 9.06 -22.77
CA ASP A 121 9.50 10.52 -22.79
C ASP A 121 8.12 11.10 -22.45
N GLY A 122 7.06 10.27 -22.52
CA GLY A 122 5.69 10.64 -22.11
C GLY A 122 5.43 10.45 -20.60
N PHE A 123 6.47 10.18 -19.79
CA PHE A 123 6.30 9.98 -18.35
C PHE A 123 5.87 11.28 -17.65
N ASP A 124 4.67 11.26 -17.10
CA ASP A 124 4.16 12.24 -16.15
C ASP A 124 3.73 11.57 -14.87
N THR A 125 4.09 12.17 -13.73
CA THR A 125 3.84 11.61 -12.40
C THR A 125 2.34 11.49 -12.10
N SER A 126 1.55 12.50 -12.49
CA SER A 126 0.11 12.50 -12.24
C SER A 126 -0.61 11.42 -13.05
N MET A 127 -0.27 11.34 -14.33
CA MET A 127 -0.78 10.30 -15.22
C MET A 127 -0.36 8.89 -14.76
N ALA A 128 0.89 8.72 -14.35
CA ALA A 128 1.39 7.44 -13.85
C ALA A 128 0.66 6.99 -12.57
N GLU A 129 0.37 7.90 -11.63
CA GLU A 129 -0.42 7.61 -10.43
C GLU A 129 -1.85 7.15 -10.78
N GLU A 130 -2.49 7.79 -11.74
CA GLU A 130 -3.82 7.40 -12.18
C GLU A 130 -3.79 6.03 -12.89
N ILE A 131 -2.80 5.78 -13.72
CA ILE A 131 -2.59 4.47 -14.37
C ILE A 131 -2.39 3.37 -13.33
N ILE A 132 -1.53 3.59 -12.33
CA ILE A 132 -1.28 2.63 -11.25
C ILE A 132 -2.57 2.34 -10.47
N THR A 133 -3.36 3.36 -10.20
CA THR A 133 -4.66 3.20 -9.53
C THR A 133 -5.61 2.34 -10.37
N ASN A 134 -5.72 2.61 -11.67
CA ASN A 134 -6.56 1.80 -12.58
C ASN A 134 -6.06 0.35 -12.69
N ILE A 135 -4.74 0.12 -12.73
CA ILE A 135 -4.17 -1.24 -12.71
C ILE A 135 -4.51 -1.96 -11.40
N THR A 136 -4.47 -1.27 -10.27
CA THR A 136 -4.82 -1.85 -8.96
C THR A 136 -6.30 -2.22 -8.89
N ILE A 137 -7.18 -1.40 -9.46
CA ILE A 137 -8.63 -1.61 -9.47
C ILE A 137 -9.02 -2.71 -10.46
N PHE A 138 -8.55 -2.64 -11.70
CA PHE A 138 -9.02 -3.48 -12.80
C PHE A 138 -8.05 -4.59 -13.22
N GLY A 139 -6.93 -4.77 -12.51
CA GLY A 139 -5.83 -5.66 -12.91
C GLY A 139 -6.21 -7.13 -13.09
N GLU A 140 -7.29 -7.58 -12.47
CA GLU A 140 -7.81 -8.95 -12.65
C GLU A 140 -8.56 -9.11 -14.00
N SER A 141 -9.06 -8.03 -14.59
CA SER A 141 -9.72 -8.04 -15.90
C SER A 141 -8.94 -7.20 -16.92
N LYS A 142 -8.04 -7.86 -17.65
CA LYS A 142 -7.23 -7.18 -18.69
C LYS A 142 -8.07 -6.48 -19.76
N LYS A 143 -9.27 -6.99 -20.03
CA LYS A 143 -10.19 -6.37 -21.00
C LYS A 143 -10.72 -5.05 -20.46
N MET A 144 -11.28 -5.03 -19.26
CA MET A 144 -11.75 -3.81 -18.61
C MET A 144 -10.62 -2.79 -18.45
N LEU A 145 -9.45 -3.24 -17.97
CA LEU A 145 -8.30 -2.36 -17.79
C LEU A 145 -7.89 -1.67 -19.10
N ARG A 146 -7.83 -2.39 -20.22
CA ARG A 146 -7.51 -1.80 -21.54
C ARG A 146 -8.58 -0.81 -22.00
N GLU A 147 -9.86 -1.15 -21.82
CA GLU A 147 -10.96 -0.25 -22.17
C GLU A 147 -10.89 1.05 -21.34
N THR A 148 -10.68 0.94 -20.02
CA THR A 148 -10.56 2.08 -19.13
C THR A 148 -9.34 2.95 -19.48
N LEU A 149 -8.18 2.34 -19.72
CA LEU A 149 -6.97 3.08 -20.12
C LEU A 149 -7.14 3.76 -21.47
N ARG A 150 -7.79 3.12 -22.45
CA ARG A 150 -8.11 3.77 -23.75
C ARG A 150 -9.01 4.96 -23.55
N ASN A 151 -10.11 4.80 -22.84
CA ASN A 151 -11.08 5.86 -22.62
C ASN A 151 -10.45 7.10 -21.96
N LYS A 152 -9.50 6.90 -21.07
CA LYS A 152 -8.87 7.99 -20.32
C LYS A 152 -7.63 8.59 -20.99
N PHE A 153 -6.83 7.78 -21.67
CA PHE A 153 -5.47 8.17 -22.09
C PHE A 153 -5.20 7.99 -23.58
N SER A 154 -6.21 7.72 -24.42
CA SER A 154 -6.03 7.52 -25.87
C SER A 154 -5.44 8.74 -26.60
N SER A 155 -5.53 9.94 -26.02
CA SER A 155 -4.91 11.14 -26.55
C SER A 155 -3.40 11.24 -26.28
N CYS A 156 -2.90 10.52 -25.27
CA CYS A 156 -1.52 10.64 -24.78
C CYS A 156 -0.72 9.34 -24.91
N ILE A 157 -1.40 8.20 -25.03
CA ILE A 157 -0.77 6.88 -24.98
C ILE A 157 -1.31 6.02 -26.13
N ASP A 158 -0.40 5.38 -26.87
CA ASP A 158 -0.73 4.47 -27.96
C ASP A 158 -1.21 3.09 -27.46
N ASP A 159 -1.86 2.34 -28.36
CA ASP A 159 -2.44 1.03 -28.07
C ASP A 159 -1.38 -0.03 -27.66
N GLU A 160 -0.16 0.07 -28.14
CA GLU A 160 0.93 -0.82 -27.75
C GLU A 160 1.36 -0.58 -26.31
N THR A 161 1.50 0.67 -25.93
CA THR A 161 1.81 1.07 -24.55
C THR A 161 0.70 0.65 -23.60
N ILE A 162 -0.59 0.83 -23.99
CA ILE A 162 -1.73 0.31 -23.21
C ILE A 162 -1.66 -1.21 -23.03
N LYS A 163 -1.27 -1.96 -24.07
CA LYS A 163 -1.07 -3.41 -23.94
C LYS A 163 0.06 -3.77 -22.98
N LYS A 164 1.17 -3.01 -22.97
CA LYS A 164 2.29 -3.20 -22.03
C LYS A 164 1.85 -2.89 -20.60
N LEU A 165 1.15 -1.78 -20.37
CA LEU A 165 0.61 -1.40 -19.05
C LEU A 165 -0.37 -2.45 -18.53
N ALA A 166 -1.24 -3.00 -19.37
CA ALA A 166 -2.21 -4.03 -18.99
C ALA A 166 -1.57 -5.40 -18.62
N LYS A 167 -0.28 -5.58 -18.86
CA LYS A 167 0.48 -6.77 -18.39
C LYS A 167 0.97 -6.61 -16.95
N LEU A 168 1.08 -5.38 -16.46
CA LEU A 168 1.49 -5.11 -15.09
C LEU A 168 0.41 -5.60 -14.12
N ARG A 169 0.85 -5.98 -12.93
CA ARG A 169 -0.04 -6.42 -11.85
C ARG A 169 0.37 -5.74 -10.57
N TYR A 170 -0.42 -4.76 -10.16
CA TYR A 170 -0.29 -4.14 -8.86
C TYR A 170 -1.45 -4.60 -7.98
N ARG A 171 -1.13 -4.96 -6.75
CA ARG A 171 -2.08 -5.48 -5.78
C ARG A 171 -1.87 -4.78 -4.46
N ASP A 172 -2.88 -4.87 -3.63
CA ASP A 172 -2.90 -4.32 -2.28
C ASP A 172 -3.01 -2.80 -2.22
N TRP A 173 -3.70 -2.39 -1.19
CA TRP A 173 -3.88 -1.01 -0.82
C TRP A 173 -3.00 -0.65 0.37
N GLY A 174 -2.57 0.60 0.44
CA GLY A 174 -1.86 1.15 1.58
C GLY A 174 -2.81 1.43 2.75
N ARG A 175 -2.31 2.21 3.71
CA ARG A 175 -3.07 2.62 4.89
C ARG A 175 -3.16 4.14 5.02
N LEU A 176 -2.51 4.88 4.14
CA LEU A 176 -2.38 6.33 4.19
C LEU A 176 -2.91 6.94 2.90
N SER A 177 -3.48 8.13 3.02
CA SER A 177 -4.01 8.90 1.90
C SER A 177 -2.95 9.82 1.29
N LYS A 178 -3.22 10.29 0.07
CA LYS A 178 -2.40 11.32 -0.60
C LYS A 178 -2.39 12.62 0.21
N LYS A 179 -3.54 13.01 0.77
CA LYS A 179 -3.69 14.23 1.57
C LYS A 179 -2.81 14.18 2.82
N LEU A 180 -2.74 13.03 3.50
CA LEU A 180 -1.87 12.87 4.66
C LEU A 180 -0.39 13.04 4.29
N LEU A 181 0.07 12.37 3.23
CA LEU A 181 1.48 12.33 2.89
C LEU A 181 1.98 13.63 2.24
N ASN A 182 1.15 14.27 1.42
CA ASN A 182 1.55 15.41 0.60
C ASN A 182 0.55 16.59 0.61
N GLY A 183 -0.39 16.62 1.54
CA GLY A 183 -1.37 17.70 1.66
C GLY A 183 -1.37 18.37 3.03
N ILE A 184 -0.98 17.65 4.10
CA ILE A 184 -0.86 18.23 5.43
C ILE A 184 0.56 18.74 5.61
N GLU A 185 0.67 20.00 6.02
CA GLU A 185 1.94 20.65 6.35
C GLU A 185 2.08 20.78 7.85
N GLY A 186 3.27 20.47 8.34
CA GLY A 186 3.64 20.60 9.74
C GLY A 186 5.06 21.13 9.88
N CYS A 187 5.46 21.46 11.10
CA CYS A 187 6.80 21.95 11.42
C CYS A 187 7.32 21.35 12.73
N ASP A 188 8.62 21.51 12.97
CA ASP A 188 9.24 21.24 14.26
C ASP A 188 8.88 22.37 15.24
N LYS A 189 8.28 22.04 16.38
CA LYS A 189 7.85 22.99 17.40
C LYS A 189 9.01 23.66 18.14
N THR A 190 10.20 23.14 18.03
CA THR A 190 11.39 23.57 18.77
C THR A 190 12.26 24.55 18.00
N GLY A 191 11.98 24.83 16.73
CA GLY A 191 12.79 25.71 15.88
C GLY A 191 11.98 26.49 14.86
N ASP A 192 12.61 27.52 14.27
CA ASP A 192 12.09 28.25 13.10
C ASP A 192 12.19 27.38 11.86
N CYS A 193 11.15 26.61 11.61
CA CYS A 193 11.08 25.67 10.49
C CYS A 193 9.91 26.07 9.57
N GLU A 194 10.18 26.19 8.28
CA GLU A 194 9.11 26.38 7.32
C GLU A 194 8.20 25.13 7.30
N PRO A 195 6.87 25.29 7.33
CA PRO A 195 5.95 24.18 7.22
C PRO A 195 6.22 23.38 5.94
N ALA A 196 6.20 22.07 6.06
CA ALA A 196 6.40 21.17 4.94
C ALA A 196 5.56 19.91 5.10
N THR A 197 5.28 19.25 3.97
CA THR A 197 4.52 18.00 3.98
C THR A 197 5.35 16.85 4.56
N ILE A 198 4.66 15.81 5.04
CA ILE A 198 5.33 14.62 5.62
C ILE A 198 6.40 14.07 4.66
N ILE A 199 6.08 13.95 3.36
CA ILE A 199 7.02 13.41 2.38
C ILE A 199 8.26 14.30 2.22
N LYS A 200 8.09 15.63 2.20
CA LYS A 200 9.21 16.59 2.14
C LYS A 200 10.08 16.51 3.39
N PHE A 201 9.44 16.42 4.57
CA PHE A 201 10.17 16.25 5.83
C PHE A 201 10.99 14.96 5.83
N MET A 202 10.40 13.85 5.39
CA MET A 202 11.10 12.57 5.31
C MET A 202 12.27 12.59 4.32
N HIS A 203 12.19 13.38 3.25
CA HIS A 203 13.33 13.59 2.34
C HIS A 203 14.46 14.40 2.98
N ASN A 204 14.12 15.48 3.65
CA ASN A 204 15.07 16.47 4.14
C ASN A 204 15.58 16.21 5.55
N SER A 205 15.06 15.20 6.22
CA SER A 205 15.46 14.80 7.57
C SER A 205 15.67 13.30 7.66
N SER A 206 16.03 12.82 8.84
CA SER A 206 16.18 11.39 9.12
C SER A 206 15.04 10.85 10.01
N TYR A 207 13.93 11.58 10.09
CA TYR A 207 12.77 11.16 10.88
C TYR A 207 11.87 10.23 10.08
N ASN A 208 11.45 9.13 10.70
CA ASN A 208 10.41 8.26 10.17
C ASN A 208 9.01 8.81 10.49
N LEU A 209 7.97 8.19 9.95
CA LEU A 209 6.58 8.66 10.16
C LEU A 209 6.21 8.74 11.64
N MET A 210 6.57 7.74 12.45
CA MET A 210 6.19 7.71 13.86
C MET A 210 6.86 8.82 14.67
N GLU A 211 8.10 9.14 14.31
CA GLU A 211 8.82 10.27 14.91
C GLU A 211 8.19 11.61 14.50
N LEU A 212 7.77 11.77 13.23
CA LEU A 212 7.08 12.97 12.76
C LEU A 212 5.70 13.16 13.37
N LEU A 213 5.02 12.07 13.73
CA LEU A 213 3.73 12.11 14.44
C LEU A 213 3.87 12.25 15.97
N GLY A 214 5.10 12.31 16.47
CA GLY A 214 5.38 12.55 17.89
C GLY A 214 5.20 14.02 18.31
N ASP A 215 5.26 14.27 19.61
CA ASP A 215 4.98 15.57 20.23
C ASP A 215 5.92 16.70 19.80
N LYS A 216 7.09 16.35 19.26
CA LYS A 216 8.08 17.30 18.74
C LYS A 216 7.57 18.09 17.53
N PHE A 217 6.69 17.49 16.74
CA PHE A 217 6.17 18.06 15.51
C PHE A 217 4.70 18.41 15.62
N SER A 218 4.22 19.34 14.77
CA SER A 218 2.82 19.79 14.75
C SER A 218 1.90 18.91 13.89
N PHE A 219 2.40 17.87 13.23
CA PHE A 219 1.60 17.05 12.29
C PHE A 219 0.36 16.45 12.92
N MET A 220 0.43 15.93 14.16
CA MET A 220 -0.73 15.34 14.82
C MET A 220 -1.81 16.39 15.13
N GLU A 221 -1.42 17.61 15.48
CA GLU A 221 -2.34 18.71 15.71
C GLU A 221 -3.05 19.11 14.41
N CYS A 222 -2.28 19.27 13.33
CA CYS A 222 -2.85 19.57 12.00
C CYS A 222 -3.80 18.47 11.51
N ILE A 223 -3.47 17.19 11.76
CA ILE A 223 -4.36 16.06 11.45
C ILE A 223 -5.65 16.13 12.28
N GLN A 224 -5.56 16.45 13.55
CA GLN A 224 -6.72 16.59 14.43
C GLN A 224 -7.60 17.74 13.98
N GLU A 225 -7.03 18.89 13.66
CA GLU A 225 -7.78 20.05 13.12
C GLU A 225 -8.50 19.70 11.82
N GLU A 226 -7.87 18.98 10.90
CA GLU A 226 -8.52 18.53 9.67
C GLU A 226 -9.68 17.55 9.95
N ASN A 227 -9.50 16.65 10.89
CA ASN A 227 -10.56 15.72 11.29
C ASN A 227 -11.72 16.44 11.97
N VAL A 228 -11.45 17.46 12.80
CA VAL A 228 -12.47 18.28 13.45
C VAL A 228 -13.27 19.07 12.40
N LYS A 229 -12.61 19.71 11.43
CA LYS A 229 -13.29 20.42 10.32
C LYS A 229 -14.27 19.54 9.57
N LEU A 230 -13.96 18.25 9.41
CA LEU A 230 -14.88 17.31 8.77
C LEU A 230 -16.09 16.97 9.65
N THR A 231 -15.94 17.07 10.97
CA THR A 231 -17.00 16.75 11.92
C THR A 231 -17.85 17.98 12.33
N GLU A 232 -17.30 19.18 12.30
CA GLU A 232 -18.01 20.42 12.71
C GLU A 232 -19.09 20.89 11.72
N GLY A 233 -19.07 20.45 10.47
CA GLY A 233 -20.07 20.83 9.45
C GLY A 233 -21.20 19.83 9.24
N GLN A 234 -21.12 18.67 9.82
CA GLN A 234 -22.08 17.59 9.67
C GLN A 234 -22.47 17.07 11.05
N LEU A 235 -23.74 17.16 11.37
CA LEU A 235 -24.38 16.21 12.29
C LEU A 235 -24.24 14.81 11.65
N VAL A 236 -23.03 14.31 11.61
CA VAL A 236 -22.78 12.98 11.05
C VAL A 236 -23.31 12.01 12.07
N ASN A 237 -24.44 11.42 11.74
CA ASN A 237 -24.99 10.33 12.53
C ASN A 237 -23.94 9.22 12.60
N PRO A 238 -23.43 8.83 13.77
CA PRO A 238 -22.43 7.78 13.89
C PRO A 238 -22.84 6.47 13.19
N HIS A 239 -24.14 6.27 13.00
CA HIS A 239 -24.71 5.15 12.27
C HIS A 239 -24.31 5.16 10.79
N ASP A 240 -24.35 6.32 10.15
CA ASP A 240 -24.03 6.45 8.72
C ASP A 240 -22.54 6.18 8.47
N ILE A 241 -21.66 6.66 9.38
CA ILE A 241 -20.23 6.35 9.32
C ILE A 241 -19.98 4.84 9.43
N ILE A 242 -20.66 4.16 10.38
CA ILE A 242 -20.48 2.73 10.59
C ILE A 242 -20.99 1.94 9.39
N ASP A 243 -22.09 2.38 8.79
CA ASP A 243 -22.67 1.72 7.63
C ASP A 243 -21.83 1.85 6.37
N GLU A 244 -21.06 2.93 6.22
CA GLU A 244 -20.09 3.11 5.14
C GLU A 244 -18.82 2.28 5.31
N LEU A 245 -18.48 1.83 6.52
CA LEU A 245 -17.30 1.01 6.75
C LEU A 245 -17.44 -0.38 6.13
N ALA A 246 -16.40 -0.84 5.47
CA ALA A 246 -16.31 -2.18 4.89
C ALA A 246 -16.09 -3.26 5.97
N LEU A 247 -17.03 -3.35 6.91
CA LEU A 247 -17.00 -4.31 8.03
C LEU A 247 -18.13 -5.33 7.89
N SER A 248 -17.94 -6.51 8.49
CA SER A 248 -19.04 -7.48 8.56
C SER A 248 -20.21 -6.94 9.39
N PRO A 249 -21.47 -7.33 9.08
CA PRO A 249 -22.64 -6.85 9.83
C PRO A 249 -22.58 -7.12 11.34
N ALA A 250 -21.90 -8.18 11.74
CA ALA A 250 -21.70 -8.50 13.16
C ALA A 250 -20.76 -7.48 13.84
N VAL A 251 -19.67 -7.11 13.16
CA VAL A 251 -18.72 -6.10 13.66
C VAL A 251 -19.37 -4.72 13.71
N LYS A 252 -20.12 -4.32 12.66
CA LYS A 252 -20.86 -3.05 12.66
C LYS A 252 -21.80 -2.94 13.85
N ARG A 253 -22.56 -4.00 14.15
CA ARG A 253 -23.43 -4.05 15.34
C ARG A 253 -22.67 -3.94 16.65
N ALA A 254 -21.53 -4.60 16.77
CA ALA A 254 -20.72 -4.52 18.01
C ALA A 254 -20.16 -3.10 18.20
N VAL A 255 -19.64 -2.46 17.15
CA VAL A 255 -19.18 -1.06 17.20
C VAL A 255 -20.31 -0.11 17.56
N TRP A 256 -21.49 -0.28 16.95
CA TRP A 256 -22.67 0.51 17.28
C TRP A 256 -23.10 0.38 18.74
N GLN A 257 -23.14 -0.84 19.27
CA GLN A 257 -23.44 -1.06 20.69
C GLN A 257 -22.41 -0.42 21.62
N ALA A 258 -21.12 -0.52 21.29
CA ALA A 258 -20.06 0.12 22.07
C ALA A 258 -20.23 1.65 22.10
N LEU A 259 -20.53 2.29 20.96
CA LEU A 259 -20.79 3.75 20.90
C LEU A 259 -22.02 4.14 21.73
N ARG A 260 -23.09 3.36 21.69
CA ARG A 260 -24.27 3.62 22.53
C ARG A 260 -23.95 3.56 24.01
N ILE A 261 -23.13 2.62 24.45
CA ILE A 261 -22.70 2.52 25.85
C ILE A 261 -21.87 3.74 26.23
N VAL A 262 -20.95 4.17 25.37
CA VAL A 262 -20.16 5.39 25.62
C VAL A 262 -21.06 6.62 25.75
N ASP A 263 -22.04 6.75 24.87
CA ASP A 263 -23.00 7.86 24.85
C ASP A 263 -23.87 7.89 26.13
N GLU A 264 -24.31 6.74 26.56
CA GLU A 264 -25.05 6.56 27.83
C GLU A 264 -24.19 6.94 29.03
N VAL A 265 -22.92 6.55 29.07
CA VAL A 265 -21.98 6.94 30.13
C VAL A 265 -21.76 8.45 30.13
N ILE A 266 -21.61 9.10 28.96
CA ILE A 266 -21.50 10.54 28.85
C ILE A 266 -22.76 11.22 29.41
N HIS A 267 -23.94 10.70 29.08
CA HIS A 267 -25.22 11.23 29.56
C HIS A 267 -25.36 11.13 31.10
N ILE A 268 -24.94 10.00 31.67
CA ILE A 268 -24.99 9.78 33.12
C ILE A 268 -23.97 10.67 33.85
N LYS A 269 -22.75 10.74 33.32
CA LYS A 269 -21.64 11.49 33.95
C LYS A 269 -21.68 12.99 33.65
N LYS A 270 -22.44 13.43 32.65
CA LYS A 270 -22.50 14.81 32.12
C LYS A 270 -21.12 15.37 31.78
N ALA A 271 -20.19 14.52 31.38
CA ALA A 271 -18.84 14.88 31.02
C ALA A 271 -18.31 13.94 29.95
N LEU A 272 -17.51 14.46 29.02
CA LEU A 272 -16.81 13.67 28.03
C LEU A 272 -15.71 12.83 28.70
N PRO A 273 -15.47 11.59 28.26
CA PRO A 273 -14.38 10.79 28.77
C PRO A 273 -13.03 11.43 28.37
N SER A 274 -12.12 11.56 29.33
CA SER A 274 -10.78 12.07 29.06
C SER A 274 -9.92 11.11 28.23
N ARG A 275 -10.24 9.81 28.27
CA ARG A 275 -9.57 8.74 27.52
C ARG A 275 -10.53 7.60 27.25
N ILE A 276 -10.40 7.00 26.05
CA ILE A 276 -11.10 5.77 25.68
C ILE A 276 -10.00 4.72 25.38
N PHE A 277 -10.02 3.61 26.10
CA PHE A 277 -9.11 2.49 25.83
C PHE A 277 -9.82 1.48 24.96
N VAL A 278 -9.24 1.16 23.81
CA VAL A 278 -9.72 0.12 22.92
C VAL A 278 -8.76 -1.08 23.01
N GLU A 279 -9.22 -2.17 23.60
CA GLU A 279 -8.47 -3.41 23.66
C GLU A 279 -8.73 -4.23 22.40
N VAL A 280 -7.69 -4.51 21.63
CA VAL A 280 -7.76 -5.33 20.42
C VAL A 280 -7.05 -6.65 20.67
N THR A 281 -7.80 -7.71 20.88
CA THR A 281 -7.24 -9.05 20.93
C THR A 281 -6.91 -9.52 19.51
N ARG A 282 -5.63 -9.66 19.22
CA ARG A 282 -5.19 -10.41 18.03
C ARG A 282 -5.27 -11.89 18.39
N SER A 283 -6.24 -12.61 17.82
CA SER A 283 -6.11 -14.06 17.79
C SER A 283 -4.78 -14.37 17.08
N ASN A 284 -3.85 -15.01 17.77
CA ASN A 284 -2.70 -15.60 17.12
C ASN A 284 -3.26 -16.48 16.01
N LYS A 285 -3.11 -16.02 14.77
CA LYS A 285 -3.43 -16.85 13.60
C LYS A 285 -2.52 -18.06 13.74
N THR A 286 -3.07 -19.16 14.24
CA THR A 286 -2.52 -20.48 13.97
C THR A 286 -2.00 -20.45 12.55
N GLU A 287 -0.76 -20.90 12.38
CA GLU A 287 -0.03 -20.93 11.12
C GLU A 287 -0.99 -21.08 9.95
N LYS A 288 -0.97 -20.11 9.04
CA LYS A 288 -1.71 -20.23 7.79
C LYS A 288 -1.19 -21.52 7.15
N LYS A 289 -1.91 -22.64 7.31
CA LYS A 289 -1.73 -23.76 6.39
C LYS A 289 -1.73 -23.13 5.00
N LYS A 290 -0.59 -23.19 4.32
CA LYS A 290 -0.49 -22.75 2.92
C LYS A 290 -1.65 -23.44 2.23
N LYS A 291 -2.68 -22.68 1.89
CA LYS A 291 -3.78 -23.22 1.08
C LYS A 291 -3.13 -23.52 -0.26
N ASP A 292 -2.96 -24.79 -0.54
CA ASP A 292 -2.50 -25.23 -1.86
C ASP A 292 -3.35 -24.53 -2.93
N SER A 293 -2.71 -24.10 -4.00
CA SER A 293 -3.41 -23.46 -5.10
C SER A 293 -4.53 -24.40 -5.59
N ARG A 294 -5.60 -23.85 -6.14
CA ARG A 294 -6.68 -24.66 -6.73
C ARG A 294 -6.12 -25.67 -7.74
N GLN A 295 -5.15 -25.25 -8.52
CA GLN A 295 -4.45 -26.09 -9.50
C GLN A 295 -3.72 -27.25 -8.82
N LYS A 296 -2.99 -27.03 -7.72
CA LYS A 296 -2.30 -28.09 -6.99
C LYS A 296 -3.29 -29.09 -6.40
N ARG A 297 -4.39 -28.62 -5.77
CA ARG A 297 -5.43 -29.52 -5.22
C ARG A 297 -6.09 -30.38 -6.29
N LEU A 298 -6.35 -29.80 -7.47
CA LEU A 298 -6.86 -30.55 -8.62
C LEU A 298 -5.84 -31.56 -9.11
N SER A 299 -4.57 -31.17 -9.28
CA SER A 299 -3.48 -32.05 -9.67
C SER A 299 -3.31 -33.23 -8.70
N ASP A 300 -3.38 -32.99 -7.39
CA ASP A 300 -3.28 -34.02 -6.37
C ASP A 300 -4.50 -34.98 -6.40
N LEU A 301 -5.70 -34.45 -6.66
CA LEU A 301 -6.92 -35.24 -6.86
C LEU A 301 -6.80 -36.15 -8.10
N TYR A 302 -6.31 -35.62 -9.22
CA TYR A 302 -6.07 -36.42 -10.44
C TYR A 302 -4.97 -37.47 -10.24
N ALA A 303 -3.92 -37.13 -9.50
CA ALA A 303 -2.87 -38.09 -9.17
C ALA A 303 -3.39 -39.25 -8.27
N ALA A 304 -4.34 -38.94 -7.39
CA ALA A 304 -5.02 -39.97 -6.56
C ALA A 304 -5.91 -40.86 -7.42
N ILE A 305 -6.69 -40.29 -8.34
CA ILE A 305 -7.56 -41.02 -9.27
C ILE A 305 -6.74 -41.93 -10.20
N LYS A 306 -5.57 -41.48 -10.67
CA LYS A 306 -4.63 -42.32 -11.46
C LYS A 306 -4.10 -43.55 -10.71
N LYS A 307 -4.18 -43.59 -9.40
CA LYS A 307 -3.77 -44.72 -8.57
C LYS A 307 -4.95 -45.65 -8.19
N ASP A 308 -6.15 -45.26 -8.51
CA ASP A 308 -7.35 -46.02 -8.19
C ASP A 308 -7.73 -46.90 -9.38
N GLU A 309 -7.28 -48.17 -9.34
CA GLU A 309 -7.52 -49.16 -10.41
C GLU A 309 -8.99 -49.44 -10.69
N ALA A 310 -9.87 -49.25 -9.69
CA ALA A 310 -11.32 -49.44 -9.84
C ALA A 310 -11.96 -48.32 -10.67
N LEU A 311 -11.47 -47.09 -10.55
CA LEU A 311 -11.92 -45.94 -11.34
C LEU A 311 -11.33 -45.94 -12.77
N LEU A 312 -10.08 -46.37 -12.92
CA LEU A 312 -9.39 -46.41 -14.22
C LEU A 312 -9.95 -47.49 -15.15
N SER A 313 -10.51 -48.57 -14.60
CA SER A 313 -11.11 -49.63 -15.42
C SER A 313 -12.38 -49.19 -16.19
N GLY A 314 -12.97 -48.03 -15.82
CA GLY A 314 -14.16 -47.46 -16.47
C GLY A 314 -13.88 -46.25 -17.37
N LEU A 315 -12.66 -45.66 -17.31
CA LEU A 315 -12.28 -44.48 -18.11
C LEU A 315 -11.29 -44.88 -19.18
N LYS A 316 -11.48 -44.39 -20.42
CA LYS A 316 -10.49 -44.55 -21.48
C LYS A 316 -9.32 -43.62 -21.23
N ASP A 317 -8.09 -44.09 -21.51
CA ASP A 317 -6.85 -43.30 -21.31
C ASP A 317 -6.88 -41.93 -22.00
N THR A 318 -7.55 -41.82 -23.15
CA THR A 318 -7.76 -40.57 -23.88
C THR A 318 -8.61 -39.53 -23.16
N GLU A 319 -9.51 -39.93 -22.24
CA GLU A 319 -10.33 -39.01 -21.47
C GLU A 319 -9.55 -38.43 -20.29
N VAL A 320 -8.63 -39.18 -19.71
CA VAL A 320 -7.75 -38.75 -18.62
C VAL A 320 -6.69 -37.77 -19.10
N ASP A 321 -6.13 -37.98 -20.27
CA ASP A 321 -5.12 -37.08 -20.88
C ASP A 321 -5.75 -35.80 -21.43
N GLY A 322 -6.99 -35.85 -21.93
CA GLY A 322 -7.77 -34.66 -22.32
C GLY A 322 -8.04 -33.73 -21.12
N LEU A 323 -8.46 -34.30 -20.00
CA LEU A 323 -8.69 -33.53 -18.76
C LEU A 323 -7.41 -32.88 -18.21
N LYS A 324 -6.24 -33.52 -18.41
CA LYS A 324 -4.97 -32.96 -18.01
C LYS A 324 -4.55 -31.77 -18.89
N SER A 325 -4.80 -31.86 -20.19
CA SER A 325 -4.57 -30.77 -21.14
C SER A 325 -5.47 -29.56 -20.87
N ASP A 326 -6.73 -29.78 -20.49
CA ASP A 326 -7.66 -28.71 -20.13
C ASP A 326 -7.25 -28.01 -18.81
N LEU A 327 -6.65 -28.72 -17.87
CA LEU A 327 -6.12 -28.15 -16.62
C LEU A 327 -4.88 -27.25 -16.83
N ASP A 328 -4.04 -27.57 -17.78
CA ASP A 328 -2.84 -26.77 -18.09
C ASP A 328 -3.21 -25.48 -18.85
N ASN A 329 -4.40 -25.40 -19.45
CA ASN A 329 -4.93 -24.23 -20.15
C ASN A 329 -5.81 -23.31 -19.28
N TYR A 330 -6.13 -23.69 -18.03
CA TYR A 330 -6.96 -22.93 -17.09
C TYR A 330 -6.08 -22.19 -16.06
#